data_ce25bff3d4f01629cc245b04f24a9994
#
_entry.id   ce25bff3d4f01629cc245b04f24a9994
#
_cell.length_a   1.000
_cell.length_b   1.000
_cell.length_c   1.000
_cell.angle_alpha   90.00
_cell.angle_beta   90.00
_cell.angle_gamma   90.00
#
_symmetry.space_group_name_H-M   'P 1'
#
loop_
_entity.id
_entity.type
_entity.pdbx_description
1 polymer ?
#
loop_
_entity_poly.entity_id
_entity_poly.type
_entity_poly.pdbx_seq_one_letter_code
_entity_poly.pdbx_strand_id
1 'polypeptide(L)'
;NQQLVTASANALYPDSHTTYYEETFNEMGKGILAEVSMQWETAALQFRQLNIDVSLIRIGIVLSNNGGALPKLVTPIKNFVGAALGKGNQWQSWIHIKDLALLFLYIIDNKLEGVFNGVAPNPVKQRELVKAIGMTINRPIILPKVPSVVLKLILGEMSAVVLESQRVSSQKVENLGFQFTYHHLQPALEDLL
;
A
#
# COMPACT_ATOMS: atom_id res chain seq x y z
N ASN A 1 -1.05 30.42 0.88
CA ASN A 1 -0.42 29.68 -0.23
C ASN A 1 -1.41 28.64 -0.75
N GLN A 2 -1.38 28.42 -2.07
CA GLN A 2 -2.08 27.29 -2.67
C GLN A 2 -1.29 26.00 -2.39
N GLN A 3 -1.99 24.88 -2.23
CA GLN A 3 -1.39 23.57 -1.97
C GLN A 3 -1.89 22.53 -2.98
N LEU A 4 -0.98 21.72 -3.50
CA LEU A 4 -1.29 20.50 -4.25
C LEU A 4 -1.00 19.29 -3.36
N VAL A 5 -2.02 18.50 -3.04
CA VAL A 5 -1.84 17.20 -2.38
C VAL A 5 -2.22 16.12 -3.39
N THR A 6 -1.28 15.24 -3.72
CA THR A 6 -1.51 14.22 -4.74
C THR A 6 -1.06 12.83 -4.29
N ALA A 7 -1.73 11.82 -4.85
CA ALA A 7 -1.37 10.44 -4.65
C ALA A 7 -0.10 10.06 -5.45
N SER A 8 0.73 9.22 -4.88
CA SER A 8 1.79 8.45 -5.51
C SER A 8 1.69 7.01 -5.04
N ALA A 9 2.63 6.15 -5.35
CA ALA A 9 2.61 4.76 -4.94
C ALA A 9 3.90 4.34 -4.23
N ASN A 10 3.78 3.45 -3.25
CA ASN A 10 4.93 2.86 -2.57
C ASN A 10 5.74 1.93 -3.50
N ALA A 11 5.21 1.57 -4.68
CA ALA A 11 5.94 0.87 -5.73
C ALA A 11 7.23 1.57 -6.19
N LEU A 12 7.40 2.84 -5.84
CA LEU A 12 8.62 3.60 -6.04
C LEU A 12 9.79 3.07 -5.21
N TYR A 13 9.55 2.41 -4.09
CA TYR A 13 10.58 1.77 -3.28
C TYR A 13 11.04 0.43 -3.90
N PRO A 14 12.34 0.09 -3.78
CA PRO A 14 12.85 -1.18 -4.28
C PRO A 14 12.20 -2.41 -3.61
N ASP A 15 12.19 -3.55 -4.33
CA ASP A 15 11.82 -4.85 -3.76
C ASP A 15 12.88 -5.29 -2.73
N SER A 16 12.47 -5.42 -1.46
CA SER A 16 13.35 -5.90 -0.38
C SER A 16 12.57 -6.60 0.71
N HIS A 17 13.11 -7.72 1.18
CA HIS A 17 12.56 -8.46 2.33
C HIS A 17 13.07 -7.95 3.69
N THR A 18 14.12 -7.14 3.69
CA THR A 18 14.85 -6.72 4.90
C THR A 18 14.78 -5.23 5.17
N THR A 19 14.70 -4.40 4.14
CA THR A 19 14.69 -2.95 4.27
C THR A 19 13.35 -2.46 4.79
N TYR A 20 13.39 -1.47 5.71
CA TYR A 20 12.24 -0.72 6.17
C TYR A 20 12.33 0.68 5.60
N TYR A 21 11.43 1.04 4.71
CA TYR A 21 11.50 2.25 3.91
C TYR A 21 10.85 3.44 4.61
N GLU A 22 11.62 4.51 4.72
CA GLU A 22 11.16 5.84 5.13
C GLU A 22 11.16 6.79 3.92
N GLU A 23 10.52 7.94 4.05
CA GLU A 23 10.39 8.93 2.97
C GLU A 23 11.74 9.51 2.52
N THR A 24 12.75 9.43 3.36
CA THR A 24 14.14 9.87 3.10
C THR A 24 14.95 8.89 2.25
N PHE A 25 14.41 7.71 1.98
CA PHE A 25 15.09 6.71 1.17
C PHE A 25 15.18 7.16 -0.29
N ASN A 26 16.40 7.20 -0.85
CA ASN A 26 16.69 7.86 -2.14
C ASN A 26 16.85 6.92 -3.33
N GLU A 27 17.03 5.61 -3.09
CA GLU A 27 17.11 4.66 -4.19
C GLU A 27 15.72 4.35 -4.73
N MET A 28 15.61 4.24 -6.04
CA MET A 28 14.35 3.96 -6.71
C MET A 28 14.21 2.48 -7.04
N GLY A 29 13.00 1.95 -6.95
CA GLY A 29 12.62 0.66 -7.47
C GLY A 29 12.80 0.56 -8.98
N LYS A 30 12.70 -0.65 -9.49
CA LYS A 30 12.83 -0.94 -10.93
C LYS A 30 11.49 -1.42 -11.49
N GLY A 31 11.30 -1.22 -12.79
CA GLY A 31 10.12 -1.66 -13.51
C GLY A 31 9.08 -0.58 -13.71
N ILE A 32 8.06 -0.90 -14.48
CA ILE A 32 7.06 0.06 -15.00
C ILE A 32 6.35 0.81 -13.88
N LEU A 33 5.98 0.13 -12.79
CA LEU A 33 5.25 0.78 -11.70
C LEU A 33 6.11 1.83 -10.97
N ALA A 34 7.39 1.54 -10.74
CA ALA A 34 8.32 2.49 -10.16
C ALA A 34 8.57 3.69 -11.10
N GLU A 35 8.75 3.43 -12.39
CA GLU A 35 8.95 4.46 -13.41
C GLU A 35 7.76 5.40 -13.53
N VAL A 36 6.54 4.86 -13.60
CA VAL A 36 5.30 5.65 -13.66
C VAL A 36 5.14 6.49 -12.39
N SER A 37 5.39 5.90 -11.22
CA SER A 37 5.31 6.63 -9.94
C SER A 37 6.32 7.77 -9.87
N MET A 38 7.54 7.55 -10.36
CA MET A 38 8.60 8.57 -10.42
C MET A 38 8.23 9.72 -11.37
N GLN A 39 7.70 9.40 -12.56
CA GLN A 39 7.25 10.42 -13.51
C GLN A 39 6.10 11.25 -12.93
N TRP A 40 5.19 10.60 -12.23
CA TRP A 40 4.08 11.27 -11.56
C TRP A 40 4.56 12.23 -10.46
N GLU A 41 5.47 11.79 -9.57
CA GLU A 41 6.06 12.65 -8.55
C GLU A 41 6.83 13.82 -9.17
N THR A 42 7.60 13.55 -10.23
CA THR A 42 8.36 14.59 -10.97
C THR A 42 7.42 15.64 -11.56
N ALA A 43 6.32 15.22 -12.19
CA ALA A 43 5.34 16.15 -12.75
C ALA A 43 4.66 17.00 -11.66
N ALA A 44 4.28 16.37 -10.53
CA ALA A 44 3.68 17.09 -9.41
C ALA A 44 4.64 18.11 -8.79
N LEU A 45 5.93 17.79 -8.67
CA LEU A 45 6.94 18.69 -8.10
C LEU A 45 7.19 19.95 -8.95
N GLN A 46 6.85 19.93 -10.25
CA GLN A 46 6.96 21.14 -11.11
C GLN A 46 6.04 22.27 -10.63
N PHE A 47 4.93 21.98 -9.94
CA PHE A 47 4.04 22.99 -9.38
C PHE A 47 4.72 23.90 -8.35
N ARG A 48 5.83 23.46 -7.74
CA ARG A 48 6.65 24.32 -6.87
C ARG A 48 7.20 25.57 -7.57
N GLN A 49 7.43 25.49 -8.89
CA GLN A 49 7.87 26.63 -9.68
C GLN A 49 6.81 27.74 -9.76
N LEU A 50 5.56 27.42 -9.46
CA LEU A 50 4.43 28.33 -9.40
C LEU A 50 4.14 28.81 -7.96
N ASN A 51 5.06 28.60 -7.02
CA ASN A 51 4.89 28.87 -5.59
C ASN A 51 3.68 28.12 -4.96
N ILE A 52 3.41 26.91 -5.44
CA ILE A 52 2.41 25.99 -4.89
C ILE A 52 3.13 24.98 -4.00
N ASP A 53 2.69 24.86 -2.75
CA ASP A 53 3.19 23.84 -1.82
C ASP A 53 2.76 22.46 -2.31
N VAL A 54 3.70 21.50 -2.41
CA VAL A 54 3.40 20.17 -2.97
C VAL A 54 3.59 19.09 -1.93
N SER A 55 2.57 18.27 -1.76
CA SER A 55 2.56 17.11 -0.89
C SER A 55 2.26 15.84 -1.69
N LEU A 56 3.13 14.86 -1.56
CA LEU A 56 3.06 13.58 -2.25
C LEU A 56 2.76 12.48 -1.22
N ILE A 57 1.72 11.69 -1.44
CA ILE A 57 1.39 10.56 -0.56
C ILE A 57 1.69 9.27 -1.31
N ARG A 58 2.75 8.56 -0.90
CA ARG A 58 3.13 7.23 -1.40
C ARG A 58 2.25 6.19 -0.76
N ILE A 59 1.22 5.79 -1.46
CA ILE A 59 0.15 4.94 -0.96
C ILE A 59 0.53 3.47 -1.11
N GLY A 60 0.32 2.69 -0.04
CA GLY A 60 0.41 1.24 -0.06
C GLY A 60 -0.86 0.56 -0.59
N ILE A 61 -1.08 -0.69 -0.19
CA ILE A 61 -2.28 -1.43 -0.56
C ILE A 61 -3.49 -0.87 0.18
N VAL A 62 -4.39 -0.23 -0.54
CA VAL A 62 -5.64 0.30 0.04
C VAL A 62 -6.63 -0.84 0.25
N LEU A 63 -7.05 -1.02 1.50
CA LEU A 63 -8.12 -1.95 1.87
C LEU A 63 -9.47 -1.22 1.83
N SER A 64 -10.34 -1.68 0.94
CA SER A 64 -11.70 -1.16 0.75
C SER A 64 -12.61 -2.29 0.27
N ASN A 65 -13.85 -2.32 0.72
CA ASN A 65 -14.87 -3.28 0.26
C ASN A 65 -15.46 -2.90 -1.11
N ASN A 66 -15.37 -1.62 -1.52
CA ASN A 66 -15.95 -1.09 -2.74
C ASN A 66 -15.02 -1.12 -3.96
N GLY A 67 -13.82 -1.71 -3.84
CA GLY A 67 -12.87 -1.81 -4.95
C GLY A 67 -11.43 -2.04 -4.50
N GLY A 68 -10.50 -1.96 -5.47
CA GLY A 68 -9.08 -2.16 -5.22
C GLY A 68 -8.67 -3.61 -5.02
N ALA A 69 -7.70 -3.85 -4.15
CA ALA A 69 -7.09 -5.17 -3.92
C ALA A 69 -7.96 -6.12 -3.09
N LEU A 70 -8.68 -5.61 -2.09
CA LEU A 70 -9.38 -6.44 -1.11
C LEU A 70 -10.45 -7.34 -1.74
N PRO A 71 -11.39 -6.87 -2.57
CA PRO A 71 -12.37 -7.76 -3.22
C PRO A 71 -11.72 -8.84 -4.09
N LYS A 72 -10.60 -8.54 -4.74
CA LYS A 72 -9.85 -9.50 -5.57
C LYS A 72 -9.19 -10.61 -4.74
N LEU A 73 -8.82 -10.34 -3.49
CA LEU A 73 -8.29 -11.32 -2.55
C LEU A 73 -9.43 -12.11 -1.88
N VAL A 74 -10.53 -11.46 -1.55
CA VAL A 74 -11.69 -12.05 -0.86
C VAL A 74 -12.44 -13.04 -1.75
N THR A 75 -12.67 -12.72 -3.02
CA THR A 75 -13.47 -13.54 -3.93
C THR A 75 -12.94 -14.98 -4.07
N PRO A 76 -11.64 -15.23 -4.32
CA PRO A 76 -11.11 -16.58 -4.34
C PRO A 76 -11.26 -17.30 -2.98
N ILE A 77 -11.07 -16.58 -1.87
CA ILE A 77 -11.18 -17.16 -0.54
C ILE A 77 -12.62 -17.58 -0.25
N LYS A 78 -13.60 -16.75 -0.59
CA LYS A 78 -15.05 -17.10 -0.48
C LYS A 78 -15.38 -18.37 -1.26
N ASN A 79 -14.75 -18.59 -2.40
CA ASN A 79 -14.95 -19.77 -3.26
C ASN A 79 -14.03 -20.95 -2.90
N PHE A 80 -13.39 -20.96 -1.75
CA PHE A 80 -12.48 -22.02 -1.28
C PHE A 80 -11.25 -22.26 -2.17
N VAL A 81 -10.93 -21.32 -3.06
CA VAL A 81 -9.73 -21.36 -3.91
C VAL A 81 -8.71 -20.30 -3.52
N GLY A 82 -8.84 -19.75 -2.31
CA GLY A 82 -7.88 -18.81 -1.75
C GLY A 82 -6.55 -19.46 -1.43
N ALA A 83 -5.44 -18.79 -1.78
CA ALA A 83 -4.09 -19.24 -1.53
C ALA A 83 -3.13 -18.06 -1.33
N ALA A 84 -2.01 -18.29 -0.66
CA ALA A 84 -0.93 -17.32 -0.61
C ALA A 84 -0.31 -17.13 -1.99
N LEU A 85 0.02 -15.90 -2.34
CA LEU A 85 0.58 -15.54 -3.65
C LEU A 85 2.11 -15.59 -3.60
N GLY A 86 2.73 -16.21 -4.61
CA GLY A 86 4.18 -16.36 -4.67
C GLY A 86 4.75 -17.14 -3.48
N LYS A 87 5.79 -16.60 -2.84
CA LYS A 87 6.37 -17.19 -1.62
C LYS A 87 5.54 -16.92 -0.37
N GLY A 88 4.68 -15.89 -0.38
CA GLY A 88 3.86 -15.47 0.74
C GLY A 88 4.63 -14.77 1.87
N ASN A 89 5.93 -14.55 1.71
CA ASN A 89 6.79 -13.90 2.71
C ASN A 89 7.14 -12.45 2.36
N GLN A 90 6.67 -11.96 1.22
CA GLN A 90 6.79 -10.56 0.84
C GLN A 90 5.99 -9.65 1.78
N TRP A 91 6.57 -8.50 2.12
CA TRP A 91 5.92 -7.48 2.92
C TRP A 91 4.86 -6.74 2.12
N GLN A 92 3.71 -6.55 2.73
CA GLN A 92 2.58 -5.78 2.21
C GLN A 92 2.30 -4.64 3.16
N SER A 93 2.63 -3.42 2.74
CA SER A 93 2.26 -2.21 3.45
C SER A 93 0.87 -1.80 3.00
N TRP A 94 -0.08 -1.81 3.91
CA TRP A 94 -1.50 -1.59 3.67
C TRP A 94 -2.00 -0.35 4.40
N ILE A 95 -3.14 0.16 3.98
CA ILE A 95 -3.87 1.21 4.69
C ILE A 95 -5.38 1.01 4.52
N HIS A 96 -6.15 1.28 5.55
CA HIS A 96 -7.61 1.31 5.47
C HIS A 96 -8.06 2.56 4.69
N ILE A 97 -9.08 2.43 3.83
CA ILE A 97 -9.57 3.54 2.98
C ILE A 97 -9.97 4.77 3.79
N LYS A 98 -10.57 4.59 4.97
CA LYS A 98 -10.93 5.68 5.88
C LYS A 98 -9.69 6.42 6.39
N ASP A 99 -8.66 5.70 6.85
CA ASP A 99 -7.43 6.31 7.34
C ASP A 99 -6.67 7.03 6.22
N LEU A 100 -6.70 6.48 5.00
CA LEU A 100 -6.14 7.17 3.84
C LEU A 100 -6.86 8.49 3.57
N ALA A 101 -8.19 8.51 3.57
CA ALA A 101 -8.96 9.73 3.37
C ALA A 101 -8.69 10.77 4.48
N LEU A 102 -8.62 10.32 5.74
CA LEU A 102 -8.29 11.17 6.87
C LEU A 102 -6.85 11.71 6.79
N LEU A 103 -5.90 10.93 6.27
CA LEU A 103 -4.52 11.37 6.06
C LEU A 103 -4.44 12.49 5.01
N PHE A 104 -5.18 12.38 3.91
CA PHE A 104 -5.27 13.47 2.93
C PHE A 104 -5.81 14.75 3.58
N LEU A 105 -6.91 14.66 4.33
CA LEU A 105 -7.47 15.81 5.03
C LEU A 105 -6.49 16.38 6.06
N TYR A 106 -5.82 15.53 6.83
CA TYR A 106 -4.83 15.95 7.81
C TYR A 106 -3.68 16.75 7.20
N ILE A 107 -3.16 16.28 6.06
CA ILE A 107 -2.10 16.97 5.31
C ILE A 107 -2.57 18.34 4.81
N ILE A 108 -3.80 18.42 4.31
CA ILE A 108 -4.42 19.66 3.82
C ILE A 108 -4.64 20.66 4.97
N ASP A 109 -5.29 20.22 6.04
CA ASP A 109 -5.66 21.08 7.16
C ASP A 109 -4.46 21.64 7.91
N ASN A 110 -3.38 20.85 8.01
CA ASN A 110 -2.14 21.25 8.67
C ASN A 110 -1.12 21.87 7.70
N LYS A 111 -1.46 22.03 6.41
CA LYS A 111 -0.59 22.59 5.37
C LYS A 111 0.79 21.93 5.34
N LEU A 112 0.82 20.61 5.51
CA LEU A 112 2.07 19.85 5.50
C LEU A 112 2.61 19.76 4.09
N GLU A 113 3.92 19.98 3.92
CA GLU A 113 4.60 19.90 2.64
C GLU A 113 5.61 18.75 2.61
N GLY A 114 5.79 18.15 1.43
CA GLY A 114 6.79 17.12 1.18
C GLY A 114 6.21 15.73 0.87
N VAL A 115 7.01 14.69 1.10
CA VAL A 115 6.63 13.30 0.84
C VAL A 115 6.15 12.64 2.12
N PHE A 116 5.07 11.87 2.03
CA PHE A 116 4.47 11.11 3.13
C PHE A 116 4.15 9.69 2.69
N ASN A 117 4.37 8.72 3.56
CA ASN A 117 3.93 7.35 3.33
C ASN A 117 2.49 7.15 3.79
N GLY A 118 1.61 6.81 2.85
CA GLY A 118 0.20 6.48 3.11
C GLY A 118 0.03 5.00 3.40
N VAL A 119 0.54 4.55 4.56
CA VAL A 119 0.49 3.15 5.01
C VAL A 119 0.18 3.09 6.50
N ALA A 120 -0.50 2.03 6.93
CA ALA A 120 -0.75 1.76 8.35
C ALA A 120 0.54 1.36 9.09
N PRO A 121 0.61 1.55 10.44
CA PRO A 121 1.83 1.33 11.22
C PRO A 121 2.39 -0.09 11.19
N ASN A 122 1.54 -1.08 10.95
CA ASN A 122 1.91 -2.50 11.05
C ASN A 122 1.78 -3.21 9.69
N PRO A 123 2.81 -3.14 8.82
CA PRO A 123 2.85 -3.93 7.60
C PRO A 123 2.87 -5.43 7.92
N VAL A 124 2.29 -6.26 7.05
CA VAL A 124 2.16 -7.70 7.25
C VAL A 124 2.80 -8.48 6.11
N LYS A 125 3.05 -9.78 6.32
CA LYS A 125 3.41 -10.66 5.22
C LYS A 125 2.19 -11.03 4.38
N GLN A 126 2.37 -11.25 3.10
CA GLN A 126 1.27 -11.58 2.18
C GLN A 126 0.46 -12.82 2.65
N ARG A 127 1.13 -13.86 3.16
CA ARG A 127 0.46 -15.03 3.75
C ARG A 127 -0.38 -14.68 4.98
N GLU A 128 0.04 -13.68 5.76
CA GLU A 128 -0.69 -13.21 6.95
C GLU A 128 -1.93 -12.43 6.54
N LEU A 129 -1.83 -11.60 5.49
CA LEU A 129 -2.96 -10.89 4.91
C LEU A 129 -4.04 -11.88 4.43
N VAL A 130 -3.64 -12.88 3.63
CA VAL A 130 -4.58 -13.90 3.11
C VAL A 130 -5.21 -14.70 4.24
N LYS A 131 -4.41 -15.11 5.23
CA LYS A 131 -4.90 -15.85 6.42
C LYS A 131 -5.89 -15.01 7.23
N ALA A 132 -5.59 -13.73 7.48
CA ALA A 132 -6.46 -12.82 8.22
C ALA A 132 -7.80 -12.62 7.49
N ILE A 133 -7.79 -12.43 6.16
CA ILE A 133 -9.03 -12.39 5.38
C ILE A 133 -9.84 -13.68 5.56
N GLY A 134 -9.20 -14.84 5.42
CA GLY A 134 -9.87 -16.14 5.59
C GLY A 134 -10.50 -16.29 6.98
N MET A 135 -9.81 -15.85 8.02
CA MET A 135 -10.32 -15.86 9.41
C MET A 135 -11.53 -14.93 9.55
N THR A 136 -11.47 -13.70 9.03
CA THR A 136 -12.56 -12.73 9.14
C THR A 136 -13.84 -13.21 8.45
N ILE A 137 -13.74 -13.86 7.29
CA ILE A 137 -14.92 -14.35 6.56
C ILE A 137 -15.26 -15.82 6.88
N ASN A 138 -14.63 -16.42 7.89
CA ASN A 138 -14.81 -17.82 8.31
C ASN A 138 -14.60 -18.82 7.16
N ARG A 139 -13.51 -18.65 6.38
CA ARG A 139 -13.12 -19.55 5.29
C ARG A 139 -11.67 -20.00 5.44
N PRO A 140 -11.40 -21.31 5.50
CA PRO A 140 -10.05 -21.83 5.62
C PRO A 140 -9.24 -21.60 4.33
N ILE A 141 -7.96 -21.33 4.48
CA ILE A 141 -7.00 -21.30 3.36
C ILE A 141 -6.40 -22.70 3.25
N ILE A 142 -6.89 -23.49 2.30
CA ILE A 142 -6.56 -24.92 2.16
C ILE A 142 -5.55 -25.13 1.04
N LEU A 143 -5.62 -24.31 -0.02
CA LEU A 143 -4.81 -24.53 -1.21
C LEU A 143 -3.33 -24.18 -1.01
N PRO A 144 -2.43 -24.86 -1.73
CA PRO A 144 -1.03 -24.51 -1.76
C PRO A 144 -0.83 -23.13 -2.37
N LYS A 145 0.37 -22.57 -2.15
CA LYS A 145 0.75 -21.27 -2.70
C LYS A 145 0.62 -21.24 -4.22
N VAL A 146 0.12 -20.11 -4.77
CA VAL A 146 0.13 -19.88 -6.21
C VAL A 146 1.55 -19.52 -6.64
N PRO A 147 2.20 -20.30 -7.52
CA PRO A 147 3.56 -20.00 -7.95
C PRO A 147 3.67 -18.63 -8.64
N SER A 148 4.79 -17.92 -8.41
CA SER A 148 5.01 -16.61 -9.02
C SER A 148 4.99 -16.63 -10.56
N VAL A 149 5.40 -17.74 -11.17
CA VAL A 149 5.36 -17.93 -12.62
C VAL A 149 3.91 -17.86 -13.14
N VAL A 150 2.97 -18.50 -12.45
CA VAL A 150 1.54 -18.48 -12.80
C VAL A 150 0.98 -17.06 -12.66
N LEU A 151 1.33 -16.35 -11.59
CA LEU A 151 0.92 -14.97 -11.37
C LEU A 151 1.45 -14.03 -12.47
N LYS A 152 2.72 -14.18 -12.85
CA LYS A 152 3.33 -13.40 -13.94
C LYS A 152 2.66 -13.68 -15.28
N LEU A 153 2.27 -14.91 -15.57
CA LEU A 153 1.59 -15.29 -16.81
C LEU A 153 0.18 -14.67 -16.88
N ILE A 154 -0.56 -14.63 -15.76
CA ILE A 154 -1.94 -14.13 -15.70
C ILE A 154 -1.98 -12.60 -15.59
N LEU A 155 -1.13 -12.01 -14.77
CA LEU A 155 -1.16 -10.59 -14.40
C LEU A 155 -0.13 -9.74 -15.16
N GLY A 156 0.82 -10.38 -15.88
CA GLY A 156 1.91 -9.66 -16.55
C GLY A 156 2.69 -8.78 -15.57
N GLU A 157 2.97 -7.54 -15.97
CA GLU A 157 3.67 -6.54 -15.17
C GLU A 157 2.93 -6.18 -13.87
N MET A 158 1.61 -6.29 -13.84
CA MET A 158 0.82 -6.05 -12.62
C MET A 158 1.07 -7.09 -11.52
N SER A 159 1.77 -8.19 -11.83
CA SER A 159 2.19 -9.16 -10.83
C SER A 159 3.16 -8.57 -9.79
N ALA A 160 3.88 -7.51 -10.13
CA ALA A 160 4.75 -6.77 -9.21
C ALA A 160 4.00 -6.31 -7.96
N VAL A 161 2.78 -5.79 -8.10
CA VAL A 161 1.94 -5.32 -6.98
C VAL A 161 1.77 -6.37 -5.88
N VAL A 162 1.70 -7.65 -6.25
CA VAL A 162 1.45 -8.75 -5.31
C VAL A 162 2.69 -9.57 -4.98
N LEU A 163 3.75 -9.47 -5.78
CA LEU A 163 4.97 -10.27 -5.65
C LEU A 163 6.11 -9.50 -5.00
N GLU A 164 6.18 -8.18 -5.19
CA GLU A 164 7.22 -7.35 -4.59
C GLU A 164 6.99 -7.17 -3.09
N SER A 165 8.09 -6.99 -2.40
CA SER A 165 8.17 -6.87 -0.95
C SER A 165 8.61 -5.46 -0.59
N GLN A 166 7.71 -4.69 -0.01
CA GLN A 166 7.98 -3.32 0.41
C GLN A 166 7.45 -3.12 1.83
N ARG A 167 8.36 -3.08 2.79
CA ARG A 167 8.05 -2.77 4.17
C ARG A 167 8.24 -1.27 4.39
N VAL A 168 7.15 -0.52 4.51
CA VAL A 168 7.14 0.94 4.50
C VAL A 168 6.70 1.48 5.86
N SER A 169 7.34 2.55 6.30
CA SER A 169 7.14 3.20 7.59
C SER A 169 6.06 4.29 7.51
N SER A 170 5.18 4.35 8.50
CA SER A 170 4.24 5.45 8.75
C SER A 170 4.76 6.48 9.75
N GLN A 171 5.96 6.25 10.30
CA GLN A 171 6.48 6.98 11.46
C GLN A 171 6.48 8.50 11.27
N LYS A 172 6.71 9.00 10.06
CA LYS A 172 6.73 10.44 9.78
C LYS A 172 5.38 11.08 10.07
N VAL A 173 4.28 10.52 9.58
CA VAL A 173 2.94 11.08 9.79
C VAL A 173 2.49 10.93 11.23
N GLU A 174 2.87 9.84 11.92
CA GLU A 174 2.61 9.64 13.33
C GLU A 174 3.36 10.68 14.20
N ASN A 175 4.63 10.93 13.90
CA ASN A 175 5.43 11.97 14.58
C ASN A 175 4.87 13.39 14.36
N LEU A 176 4.17 13.62 13.26
CA LEU A 176 3.48 14.87 13.00
C LEU A 176 2.11 14.96 13.69
N GLY A 177 1.67 13.90 14.38
CA GLY A 177 0.45 13.88 15.19
C GLY A 177 -0.74 13.20 14.51
N PHE A 178 -0.59 12.63 13.30
CA PHE A 178 -1.67 11.86 12.68
C PHE A 178 -1.96 10.59 13.48
N GLN A 179 -3.24 10.33 13.75
CA GLN A 179 -3.70 9.16 14.48
C GLN A 179 -4.49 8.23 13.55
N PHE A 180 -3.95 7.03 13.34
CA PHE A 180 -4.68 6.00 12.60
C PHE A 180 -5.86 5.46 13.42
N THR A 181 -6.98 5.18 12.76
CA THR A 181 -8.10 4.43 13.35
C THR A 181 -7.75 2.93 13.39
N TYR A 182 -7.10 2.45 12.34
CA TYR A 182 -6.77 1.03 12.17
C TYR A 182 -5.26 0.81 12.17
N HIS A 183 -4.69 0.58 13.36
CA HIS A 183 -3.27 0.25 13.51
C HIS A 183 -2.94 -1.18 13.11
N HIS A 184 -3.89 -2.10 13.25
CA HIS A 184 -3.72 -3.54 13.02
C HIS A 184 -4.67 -4.03 11.94
N LEU A 185 -4.20 -5.04 11.18
CA LEU A 185 -4.92 -5.59 10.04
C LEU A 185 -6.29 -6.19 10.42
N GLN A 186 -6.37 -6.93 11.53
CA GLN A 186 -7.58 -7.66 11.89
C GLN A 186 -8.78 -6.73 12.12
N PRO A 187 -8.70 -5.66 12.94
CA PRO A 187 -9.81 -4.71 13.09
C PRO A 187 -10.18 -4.01 11.77
N ALA A 188 -9.19 -3.73 10.90
CA ALA A 188 -9.46 -3.13 9.60
C ALA A 188 -10.27 -4.07 8.68
N LEU A 189 -9.99 -5.37 8.71
CA LEU A 189 -10.74 -6.36 7.93
C LEU A 189 -12.14 -6.60 8.50
N GLU A 190 -12.30 -6.57 9.82
CA GLU A 190 -13.60 -6.71 10.48
C GLU A 190 -14.56 -5.56 10.16
N ASP A 191 -14.04 -4.35 9.95
CA ASP A 191 -14.83 -3.20 9.50
C ASP A 191 -15.26 -3.31 8.03
N LEU A 192 -14.46 -3.99 7.20
CA LEU A 192 -14.64 -4.03 5.75
C LEU A 192 -15.38 -5.27 5.24
N LEU A 193 -15.46 -6.39 6.00
CA LEU A 193 -15.92 -7.70 5.54
C LEU A 193 -17.07 -8.27 6.35
#